data_1c3cb2ce30555f19af965b7acf617ddf
#
_entry.id   1c3cb2ce30555f19af965b7acf617ddf
#
_cell.length_a   1.000
_cell.length_b   1.000
_cell.length_c   1.000
_cell.angle_alpha   90.00
_cell.angle_beta   90.00
_cell.angle_gamma   90.00
#
_symmetry.space_group_name_H-M   'P 1'
#
loop_
_entity.id
_entity.type
_entity.pdbx_description
1 polymer ?
#
loop_
_entity_poly.entity_id
_entity_poly.type
_entity_poly.pdbx_seq_one_letter_code
_entity_poly.pdbx_strand_id
1 'polypeptide(L)'
;MDSIKLEFNTPKLKKLRTIYIVEDNAMERNMLIDFLGNYPELKIKEFSTGDDCIKDIIVSKISPDLVLLDYFLDSNNPLSKDGLEVLTKLKEVSPNSEFIMFTSVDNERIVELARKKGAMAFIVKGAAGYELLDSIIRNNFSREAF
;
A
#
# COMPACT_ATOMS: atom_id res chain seq x y z
N MET A 1 -2.92 -13.92 -18.14
CA MET A 1 -3.39 -13.46 -16.84
C MET A 1 -3.53 -11.95 -16.86
N ASP A 2 -4.59 -11.46 -16.31
CA ASP A 2 -4.70 -10.03 -16.10
C ASP A 2 -3.62 -9.56 -15.14
N SER A 3 -2.85 -8.58 -15.59
CA SER A 3 -1.75 -8.05 -14.83
C SER A 3 -2.17 -7.13 -13.70
N ILE A 4 -3.47 -6.84 -13.56
CA ILE A 4 -3.94 -5.73 -12.74
C ILE A 4 -4.39 -6.13 -11.35
N LYS A 5 -4.58 -7.41 -11.08
CA LYS A 5 -5.32 -7.77 -9.88
C LYS A 5 -4.86 -9.06 -9.28
N LEU A 6 -4.63 -9.06 -7.99
CA LEU A 6 -4.61 -10.26 -7.19
C LEU A 6 -4.98 -9.88 -5.77
N GLU A 7 -6.12 -10.38 -5.34
CA GLU A 7 -6.46 -10.40 -3.93
C GLU A 7 -6.03 -11.75 -3.40
N PHE A 8 -5.18 -11.75 -2.41
CA PHE A 8 -4.62 -13.00 -1.90
C PHE A 8 -5.47 -13.62 -0.81
N ASN A 9 -5.91 -12.78 0.10
CA ASN A 9 -6.73 -13.19 1.22
C ASN A 9 -7.81 -12.14 1.45
N THR A 10 -8.99 -12.59 1.83
CA THR A 10 -10.03 -11.69 2.26
C THR A 10 -9.89 -11.52 3.76
N PRO A 11 -9.36 -10.39 4.24
CA PRO A 11 -9.24 -10.18 5.66
C PRO A 11 -10.61 -10.01 6.30
N LYS A 12 -10.66 -10.15 7.61
CA LYS A 12 -11.84 -9.72 8.33
C LYS A 12 -12.07 -8.25 8.08
N LEU A 13 -13.34 -7.85 7.99
CA LEU A 13 -13.71 -6.47 7.77
C LEU A 13 -13.14 -5.60 8.89
N LYS A 14 -12.20 -4.74 8.54
CA LYS A 14 -11.58 -3.80 9.45
C LYS A 14 -12.08 -2.40 9.18
N LYS A 15 -12.12 -1.59 10.23
CA LYS A 15 -12.44 -0.19 10.08
C LYS A 15 -11.26 0.52 9.42
N LEU A 16 -11.51 1.27 8.37
CA LEU A 16 -10.48 2.00 7.66
C LEU A 16 -10.55 3.48 8.04
N ARG A 17 -9.51 3.97 8.68
CA ARG A 17 -9.40 5.37 9.11
C ARG A 17 -8.16 6.05 8.57
N THR A 18 -7.04 5.33 8.52
CA THR A 18 -5.74 5.88 8.20
C THR A 18 -5.07 5.05 7.12
N ILE A 19 -4.63 5.72 6.06
CA ILE A 19 -3.87 5.10 4.97
C ILE A 19 -2.52 5.80 4.87
N TYR A 20 -1.45 5.02 4.87
CA TYR A 20 -0.10 5.50 4.57
C TYR A 20 0.24 5.14 3.14
N ILE A 21 0.90 6.06 2.44
CA ILE A 21 1.35 5.87 1.07
C ILE A 21 2.86 5.92 1.07
N VAL A 22 3.51 4.92 0.48
CA VAL A 22 4.96 4.90 0.28
C VAL A 22 5.23 4.84 -1.22
N GLU A 23 5.60 5.97 -1.78
CA GLU A 23 5.80 6.17 -3.21
C GLU A 23 6.83 7.28 -3.44
N ASP A 24 7.94 6.98 -4.10
CA ASP A 24 9.01 7.95 -4.31
C ASP A 24 8.74 8.92 -5.47
N ASN A 25 7.94 8.52 -6.45
CA ASN A 25 7.60 9.38 -7.57
C ASN A 25 6.50 10.37 -7.18
N ALA A 26 6.84 11.67 -7.21
CA ALA A 26 5.92 12.70 -6.76
C ALA A 26 4.62 12.76 -7.58
N MET A 27 4.71 12.56 -8.90
CA MET A 27 3.52 12.59 -9.74
C MET A 27 2.58 11.43 -9.41
N GLU A 28 3.13 10.22 -9.30
CA GLU A 28 2.33 9.04 -8.99
C GLU A 28 1.75 9.11 -7.57
N ARG A 29 2.54 9.66 -6.64
CA ARG A 29 2.06 9.87 -5.27
C ARG A 29 0.89 10.86 -5.25
N ASN A 30 0.98 11.95 -5.99
CA ASN A 30 -0.10 12.93 -6.08
C ASN A 30 -1.35 12.35 -6.73
N MET A 31 -1.20 11.52 -7.76
CA MET A 31 -2.33 10.83 -8.39
C MET A 31 -3.07 9.96 -7.38
N LEU A 32 -2.33 9.25 -6.55
CA LEU A 32 -2.91 8.39 -5.54
C LEU A 32 -3.62 9.20 -4.45
N ILE A 33 -3.02 10.31 -4.04
CA ILE A 33 -3.64 11.21 -3.07
C ILE A 33 -4.95 11.78 -3.62
N ASP A 34 -4.95 12.21 -4.88
CA ASP A 34 -6.16 12.72 -5.52
C ASP A 34 -7.26 11.66 -5.55
N PHE A 35 -6.89 10.43 -5.91
CA PHE A 35 -7.84 9.32 -5.90
C PHE A 35 -8.42 9.10 -4.50
N LEU A 36 -7.57 9.11 -3.48
CA LEU A 36 -8.02 8.90 -2.10
C LEU A 36 -8.85 10.07 -1.56
N GLY A 37 -8.82 11.21 -2.24
CA GLY A 37 -9.71 12.33 -1.95
C GLY A 37 -11.19 12.02 -2.12
N ASN A 38 -11.53 10.92 -2.80
CA ASN A 38 -12.89 10.43 -2.88
C ASN A 38 -13.40 9.84 -1.56
N TYR A 39 -12.54 9.70 -0.57
CA TYR A 39 -12.87 9.17 0.75
C TYR A 39 -12.48 10.20 1.80
N PRO A 40 -13.24 11.31 1.92
CA PRO A 40 -12.82 12.46 2.74
C PRO A 40 -12.70 12.17 4.24
N GLU A 41 -13.29 11.09 4.72
CA GLU A 41 -13.18 10.66 6.11
C GLU A 41 -11.84 10.02 6.45
N LEU A 42 -11.06 9.65 5.44
CA LEU A 42 -9.78 8.98 5.66
C LEU A 42 -8.66 9.98 5.91
N LYS A 43 -7.78 9.63 6.84
CA LYS A 43 -6.53 10.36 7.07
C LYS A 43 -5.45 9.74 6.22
N ILE A 44 -4.77 10.55 5.43
CA ILE A 44 -3.74 10.10 4.50
C ILE A 44 -2.41 10.69 4.94
N LYS A 45 -1.39 9.85 5.01
CA LYS A 45 -0.03 10.29 5.25
C LYS A 45 0.86 9.73 4.15
N GLU A 46 1.74 10.55 3.61
CA GLU A 46 2.56 10.18 2.48
C GLU A 46 4.03 10.17 2.84
N PHE A 47 4.75 9.22 2.26
CA PHE A 47 6.19 9.07 2.45
C PHE A 47 6.84 8.81 1.10
N SER A 48 7.99 9.44 0.87
CA SER A 48 8.77 9.21 -0.34
C SER A 48 9.72 8.03 -0.21
N THR A 49 9.99 7.57 1.01
CA THR A 49 10.86 6.41 1.26
C THR A 49 10.24 5.45 2.26
N GLY A 50 10.62 4.18 2.13
CA GLY A 50 10.20 3.18 3.10
C GLY A 50 10.75 3.45 4.50
N ASP A 51 11.99 3.93 4.57
CA ASP A 51 12.62 4.21 5.86
C ASP A 51 11.89 5.31 6.62
N ASP A 52 11.42 6.34 5.93
CA ASP A 52 10.65 7.40 6.58
C ASP A 52 9.32 6.89 7.13
N CYS A 53 8.65 6.02 6.38
CA CYS A 53 7.41 5.41 6.83
C CYS A 53 7.64 4.54 8.07
N ILE A 54 8.66 3.69 8.02
CA ILE A 54 9.02 2.82 9.14
C ILE A 54 9.33 3.65 10.38
N LYS A 55 10.14 4.69 10.21
CA LYS A 55 10.53 5.58 11.31
C LYS A 55 9.32 6.27 11.92
N ASP A 56 8.39 6.73 11.07
CA ASP A 56 7.18 7.39 11.56
C ASP A 56 6.38 6.45 12.45
N ILE A 57 6.18 5.21 12.04
CA ILE A 57 5.43 4.23 12.82
C ILE A 57 6.12 3.95 14.15
N ILE A 58 7.45 3.76 14.13
CA ILE A 58 8.22 3.48 15.35
C ILE A 58 8.14 4.65 16.33
N VAL A 59 8.33 5.87 15.84
CA VAL A 59 8.39 7.06 16.68
C VAL A 59 7.01 7.45 17.21
N SER A 60 6.00 7.44 16.34
CA SER A 60 4.64 7.84 16.73
C SER A 60 3.91 6.76 17.51
N LYS A 61 4.31 5.49 17.34
CA LYS A 61 3.61 4.32 17.87
C LYS A 61 2.17 4.21 17.36
N ILE A 62 1.90 4.82 16.21
CA ILE A 62 0.61 4.76 15.53
C ILE A 62 0.76 3.86 14.32
N SER A 63 -0.08 2.84 14.22
CA SER A 63 -0.11 1.95 13.07
C SER A 63 -1.25 2.36 12.13
N PRO A 64 -0.97 2.53 10.84
CA PRO A 64 -2.05 2.78 9.88
C PRO A 64 -2.89 1.53 9.70
N ASP A 65 -4.11 1.71 9.21
CA ASP A 65 -4.97 0.57 8.89
C ASP A 65 -4.56 -0.08 7.59
N LEU A 66 -4.10 0.71 6.63
CA LEU A 66 -3.69 0.25 5.31
C LEU A 66 -2.44 1.01 4.86
N VAL A 67 -1.51 0.30 4.26
CA VAL A 67 -0.35 0.89 3.60
C VAL A 67 -0.38 0.54 2.12
N LEU A 68 -0.31 1.54 1.27
CA LEU A 68 -0.16 1.39 -0.17
C LEU A 68 1.33 1.59 -0.49
N LEU A 69 1.95 0.59 -1.09
CA LEU A 69 3.40 0.49 -1.17
C LEU A 69 3.85 0.15 -2.58
N ASP A 70 4.72 0.98 -3.17
CA ASP A 70 5.32 0.66 -4.47
C ASP A 70 6.49 -0.30 -4.29
N TYR A 71 6.76 -1.08 -5.34
CA TYR A 71 7.93 -1.96 -5.40
C TYR A 71 9.21 -1.15 -5.65
N PHE A 72 9.14 -0.20 -6.59
CA PHE A 72 10.29 0.66 -6.91
C PHE A 72 10.32 1.84 -5.95
N LEU A 73 11.26 1.81 -5.01
CA LEU A 73 11.44 2.89 -4.05
C LEU A 73 12.87 3.39 -4.15
N ASP A 74 13.03 4.69 -4.45
CA ASP A 74 14.31 5.35 -4.57
C ASP A 74 15.25 4.63 -5.55
N SER A 75 14.83 4.51 -6.79
CA SER A 75 15.56 3.82 -7.86
C SER A 75 16.93 4.42 -8.15
N ASN A 76 17.19 5.64 -7.69
CA ASN A 76 18.47 6.33 -7.89
C ASN A 76 19.50 5.97 -6.80
N ASN A 77 19.09 5.30 -5.75
CA ASN A 77 19.98 4.92 -4.66
C ASN A 77 20.11 3.39 -4.62
N PRO A 78 21.25 2.83 -5.04
CA PRO A 78 21.43 1.37 -5.04
C PRO A 78 21.42 0.74 -3.66
N LEU A 79 21.52 1.54 -2.60
CA LEU A 79 21.48 1.05 -1.22
C LEU A 79 20.06 1.09 -0.66
N SER A 80 19.10 1.65 -1.38
CA SER A 80 17.73 1.71 -0.89
C SER A 80 17.07 0.34 -0.96
N LYS A 81 16.13 0.10 -0.06
CA LYS A 81 15.35 -1.12 -0.05
C LYS A 81 14.28 -1.06 -1.13
N ASP A 82 14.04 -2.19 -1.80
CA ASP A 82 12.88 -2.31 -2.67
C ASP A 82 11.60 -2.46 -1.83
N GLY A 83 10.45 -2.43 -2.51
CA GLY A 83 9.17 -2.51 -1.82
C GLY A 83 8.95 -3.80 -1.04
N LEU A 84 9.56 -4.91 -1.47
CA LEU A 84 9.41 -6.18 -0.74
C LEU A 84 10.19 -6.17 0.57
N GLU A 85 11.38 -5.57 0.56
CA GLU A 85 12.16 -5.41 1.79
C GLU A 85 11.45 -4.48 2.77
N VAL A 86 10.88 -3.39 2.24
CA VAL A 86 10.10 -2.46 3.05
C VAL A 86 8.87 -3.15 3.62
N LEU A 87 8.18 -3.95 2.81
CA LEU A 87 7.01 -4.73 3.26
C LEU A 87 7.37 -5.63 4.44
N THR A 88 8.48 -6.36 4.32
CA THR A 88 8.95 -7.22 5.39
C THR A 88 9.14 -6.44 6.70
N LYS A 89 9.80 -5.29 6.60
CA LYS A 89 10.06 -4.47 7.79
C LYS A 89 8.80 -3.85 8.35
N LEU A 90 7.90 -3.40 7.48
CA LEU A 90 6.63 -2.83 7.93
C LEU A 90 5.76 -3.87 8.64
N LYS A 91 5.77 -5.12 8.17
CA LYS A 91 5.05 -6.19 8.88
C LYS A 91 5.60 -6.42 10.28
N GLU A 92 6.89 -6.25 10.47
CA GLU A 92 7.50 -6.38 11.80
C GLU A 92 7.07 -5.26 12.76
N VAL A 93 7.07 -4.01 12.27
CA VAL A 93 6.78 -2.86 13.13
C VAL A 93 5.30 -2.51 13.21
N SER A 94 4.49 -3.01 12.29
CA SER A 94 3.06 -2.73 12.21
C SER A 94 2.30 -3.99 11.81
N PRO A 95 2.33 -5.04 12.64
CA PRO A 95 1.79 -6.35 12.24
C PRO A 95 0.28 -6.37 12.04
N ASN A 96 -0.44 -5.40 12.58
CA ASN A 96 -1.89 -5.34 12.46
C ASN A 96 -2.37 -4.50 11.27
N SER A 97 -1.46 -3.86 10.55
CA SER A 97 -1.80 -3.12 9.33
C SER A 97 -2.00 -4.08 8.16
N GLU A 98 -2.84 -3.69 7.21
CA GLU A 98 -2.92 -4.36 5.92
C GLU A 98 -2.00 -3.66 4.92
N PHE A 99 -1.50 -4.42 3.95
CA PHE A 99 -0.55 -3.91 2.97
C PHE A 99 -1.01 -4.28 1.57
N ILE A 100 -1.03 -3.31 0.67
CA ILE A 100 -1.31 -3.51 -0.75
C ILE A 100 -0.10 -3.01 -1.52
N MET A 101 0.46 -3.89 -2.37
CA MET A 101 1.45 -3.46 -3.34
C MET A 101 0.72 -2.77 -4.48
N PHE A 102 1.05 -1.51 -4.73
CA PHE A 102 0.45 -0.71 -5.79
C PHE A 102 1.58 -0.16 -6.65
N THR A 103 1.83 -0.78 -7.78
CA THR A 103 3.09 -0.61 -8.51
C THR A 103 2.91 -0.83 -10.00
N SER A 104 3.81 -0.27 -10.81
CA SER A 104 3.83 -0.55 -12.26
C SER A 104 4.49 -1.88 -12.60
N VAL A 105 5.08 -2.57 -11.64
CA VAL A 105 5.71 -3.87 -11.85
C VAL A 105 4.62 -4.92 -12.14
N ASP A 106 4.82 -5.66 -13.23
CA ASP A 106 3.95 -6.77 -13.61
C ASP A 106 4.83 -8.01 -13.79
N ASN A 107 5.11 -8.68 -12.68
CA ASN A 107 6.03 -9.82 -12.66
C ASN A 107 5.49 -10.85 -11.66
N GLU A 108 5.19 -12.04 -12.16
CA GLU A 108 4.54 -13.10 -11.37
C GLU A 108 5.37 -13.50 -10.15
N ARG A 109 6.70 -13.50 -10.27
CA ARG A 109 7.57 -13.86 -9.16
C ARG A 109 7.48 -12.83 -8.03
N ILE A 110 7.47 -11.56 -8.39
CA ILE A 110 7.34 -10.48 -7.40
C ILE A 110 5.97 -10.52 -6.75
N VAL A 111 4.92 -10.79 -7.53
CA VAL A 111 3.56 -10.96 -7.00
C VAL A 111 3.53 -12.08 -5.96
N GLU A 112 4.13 -13.22 -6.27
CA GLU A 112 4.12 -14.36 -5.35
C GLU A 112 4.93 -14.08 -4.09
N LEU A 113 6.06 -13.38 -4.22
CA LEU A 113 6.84 -12.98 -3.06
C LEU A 113 6.08 -12.00 -2.16
N ALA A 114 5.35 -11.06 -2.77
CA ALA A 114 4.53 -10.13 -2.00
C ALA A 114 3.43 -10.86 -1.23
N ARG A 115 2.79 -11.84 -1.88
CA ARG A 115 1.79 -12.67 -1.22
C ARG A 115 2.38 -13.39 0.00
N LYS A 116 3.53 -14.03 -0.18
CA LYS A 116 4.20 -14.76 0.90
C LYS A 116 4.62 -13.86 2.05
N LYS A 117 4.94 -12.61 1.74
CA LYS A 117 5.34 -11.63 2.76
C LYS A 117 4.16 -10.97 3.45
N GLY A 118 2.93 -11.32 3.06
CA GLY A 118 1.73 -10.90 3.79
C GLY A 118 0.99 -9.71 3.20
N ALA A 119 1.25 -9.33 1.95
CA ALA A 119 0.41 -8.35 1.27
C ALA A 119 -0.99 -8.92 1.08
N MET A 120 -2.02 -8.10 1.27
CA MET A 120 -3.38 -8.54 1.04
C MET A 120 -3.77 -8.50 -0.44
N ALA A 121 -3.05 -7.72 -1.24
CA ALA A 121 -3.29 -7.60 -2.67
C ALA A 121 -2.05 -7.07 -3.38
N PHE A 122 -1.97 -7.34 -4.67
CA PHE A 122 -0.97 -6.79 -5.57
C PHE A 122 -1.70 -6.19 -6.75
N ILE A 123 -1.55 -4.89 -6.95
CA ILE A 123 -2.28 -4.15 -7.97
C ILE A 123 -1.28 -3.47 -8.89
N VAL A 124 -1.42 -3.70 -10.20
CA VAL A 124 -0.62 -2.99 -11.20
C VAL A 124 -1.28 -1.65 -11.50
N LYS A 125 -0.51 -0.58 -11.43
CA LYS A 125 -0.99 0.79 -11.65
C LYS A 125 -1.64 0.94 -13.02
N GLY A 126 -2.65 1.78 -13.11
CA GLY A 126 -3.43 2.05 -14.30
C GLY A 126 -4.90 2.24 -13.94
N ALA A 127 -5.73 2.53 -14.93
CA ALA A 127 -7.16 2.78 -14.70
C ALA A 127 -7.84 1.59 -14.03
N ALA A 128 -7.58 0.37 -14.52
CA ALA A 128 -8.16 -0.83 -13.94
C ALA A 128 -7.61 -1.10 -12.54
N GLY A 129 -6.34 -0.75 -12.28
CA GLY A 129 -5.76 -0.87 -10.96
C GLY A 129 -6.44 0.05 -9.93
N TYR A 130 -6.74 1.28 -10.33
CA TYR A 130 -7.47 2.19 -9.47
C TYR A 130 -8.89 1.71 -9.20
N GLU A 131 -9.55 1.13 -10.20
CA GLU A 131 -10.89 0.55 -10.01
C GLU A 131 -10.84 -0.61 -9.01
N LEU A 132 -9.83 -1.46 -9.10
CA LEU A 132 -9.66 -2.56 -8.16
C LEU A 132 -9.37 -2.04 -6.76
N LEU A 133 -8.52 -1.02 -6.64
CA LEU A 133 -8.23 -0.41 -5.34
C LEU A 133 -9.50 0.16 -4.70
N ASP A 134 -10.33 0.85 -5.48
CA ASP A 134 -11.61 1.35 -5.01
C ASP A 134 -12.50 0.21 -4.51
N SER A 135 -12.57 -0.88 -5.28
CA SER A 135 -13.36 -2.05 -4.92
C SER A 135 -12.88 -2.67 -3.60
N ILE A 136 -11.57 -2.81 -3.43
CA ILE A 136 -11.00 -3.36 -2.20
C ILE A 136 -11.32 -2.46 -1.01
N ILE A 137 -11.15 -1.15 -1.15
CA ILE A 137 -11.44 -0.21 -0.08
C ILE A 137 -12.91 -0.31 0.34
N ARG A 138 -13.83 -0.39 -0.62
CA ARG A 138 -15.26 -0.47 -0.33
C ARG A 138 -15.70 -1.80 0.25
N ASN A 139 -15.10 -2.90 -0.20
CA ASN A 139 -15.59 -4.24 0.10
C ASN A 139 -14.85 -4.93 1.23
N ASN A 140 -13.58 -4.59 1.45
CA ASN A 140 -12.74 -5.28 2.43
C ASN A 140 -12.57 -4.48 3.73
N PHE A 141 -13.03 -3.24 3.75
CA PHE A 141 -12.93 -2.39 4.94
C PHE A 141 -14.28 -1.82 5.30
N SER A 142 -14.58 -1.87 6.59
CA SER A 142 -15.69 -1.14 7.15
C SER A 142 -15.23 0.30 7.37
N ARG A 143 -16.03 1.25 6.93
CA ARG A 143 -15.74 2.67 7.17
C ARG A 143 -16.77 3.21 8.13
N GLU A 144 -16.42 4.30 8.81
CA GLU A 144 -17.39 4.94 9.68
C GLU A 144 -18.57 5.45 8.87
N ALA A 145 -19.74 5.38 9.45
CA ALA A 145 -20.93 5.96 8.84
C ALA A 145 -20.71 7.47 8.69
N PHE A 146 -21.05 7.95 7.51
CA PHE A 146 -20.87 9.36 7.17
C PHE A 146 -22.17 10.11 7.34
#